data_0ac815d0d31afcf64c6a6c14de68d438
#
_entry.id   0ac815d0d31afcf64c6a6c14de68d438
#
_cell.length_a   1.000
_cell.length_b   1.000
_cell.length_c   1.000
_cell.angle_alpha   90.00
_cell.angle_beta   90.00
_cell.angle_gamma   90.00
#
_symmetry.space_group_name_H-M   'P 1'
#
loop_
_entity.id
_entity.type
_entity.pdbx_description
1 polymer ?
#
loop_
_entity_poly.entity_id
_entity_poly.type
_entity_poly.pdbx_seq_one_letter_code
_entity_poly.pdbx_strand_id
1 'polypeptide(L)'
;MTKVIIEKKSGDELKKLGVSKWGIWTKEKSEFDWSYDGDEQCLILEGKITVKTDEGDYEIVNGDFVTFKKGLKCRWIVKEAVKKHYNFI
;
A
#
# COMPACT_ATOMS: atom_id res chain seq x y z
N MET A 1 -7.68 12.02 11.73
CA MET A 1 -6.43 11.24 11.68
C MET A 1 -6.27 10.55 10.33
N THR A 2 -5.10 10.62 9.79
CA THR A 2 -4.80 10.01 8.50
C THR A 2 -4.70 8.49 8.65
N LYS A 3 -5.42 7.77 7.81
CA LYS A 3 -5.39 6.30 7.79
C LYS A 3 -4.47 5.74 6.69
N VAL A 4 -3.84 6.62 5.93
CA VAL A 4 -2.85 6.24 4.91
C VAL A 4 -1.56 6.96 5.26
N ILE A 5 -0.51 6.21 5.52
CA ILE A 5 0.80 6.76 5.87
C ILE A 5 1.81 6.29 4.83
N ILE A 6 2.38 7.24 4.10
CA ILE A 6 3.34 6.95 3.03
C ILE A 6 4.73 7.37 3.51
N GLU A 7 5.69 6.45 3.45
CA GLU A 7 7.04 6.68 3.93
C GLU A 7 8.06 6.18 2.92
N LYS A 8 9.28 6.72 3.00
CA LYS A 8 10.43 6.17 2.30
C LYS A 8 11.32 5.53 3.35
N LYS A 9 11.53 4.23 3.25
CA LYS A 9 12.36 3.49 4.19
C LYS A 9 13.66 3.06 3.54
N SER A 10 14.74 3.08 4.31
CA SER A 10 16.04 2.63 3.83
C SER A 10 16.04 1.11 3.67
N GLY A 11 17.01 0.59 2.91
CA GLY A 11 17.17 -0.86 2.77
C GLY A 11 17.37 -1.55 4.12
N ASP A 12 18.08 -0.91 5.05
CA ASP A 12 18.30 -1.47 6.38
C ASP A 12 17.01 -1.56 7.19
N GLU A 13 16.15 -0.54 7.10
CA GLU A 13 14.86 -0.54 7.77
C GLU A 13 13.95 -1.65 7.24
N LEU A 14 13.91 -1.82 5.92
CA LEU A 14 13.13 -2.87 5.28
C LEU A 14 13.63 -4.25 5.67
N LYS A 15 14.94 -4.40 5.78
CA LYS A 15 15.58 -5.65 6.18
C LYS A 15 15.21 -6.02 7.63
N LYS A 16 15.22 -5.04 8.53
CA LYS A 16 14.82 -5.25 9.92
C LYS A 16 13.37 -5.67 10.05
N LEU A 17 12.50 -5.17 9.18
CA LEU A 17 11.09 -5.53 9.16
C LEU A 17 10.85 -6.90 8.51
N GLY A 18 11.83 -7.43 7.79
CA GLY A 18 11.69 -8.70 7.08
C GLY A 18 10.77 -8.63 5.87
N VAL A 19 10.69 -7.47 5.24
CA VAL A 19 9.77 -7.22 4.12
C VAL A 19 9.92 -8.26 3.00
N SER A 20 11.13 -8.69 2.69
CA SER A 20 11.37 -9.66 1.63
C SER A 20 10.73 -11.02 1.88
N LYS A 21 10.31 -11.27 3.14
CA LYS A 21 9.65 -12.53 3.54
C LYS A 21 8.13 -12.37 3.59
N TRP A 22 7.62 -11.17 3.37
CA TRP A 22 6.18 -10.92 3.36
C TRP A 22 5.54 -11.49 2.10
N GLY A 23 4.22 -11.66 2.14
CA GLY A 23 3.48 -12.10 0.97
C GLY A 23 3.62 -11.12 -0.21
N ILE A 24 3.33 -11.61 -1.40
CA ILE A 24 3.35 -10.79 -2.62
C ILE A 24 1.94 -10.77 -3.20
N TRP A 25 1.48 -9.59 -3.56
CA TRP A 25 0.19 -9.39 -4.19
C TRP A 25 0.38 -8.60 -5.46
N THR A 26 -0.29 -9.04 -6.51
CA THR A 26 -0.24 -8.38 -7.82
C THR A 26 -1.65 -8.05 -8.28
N LYS A 27 -1.78 -6.98 -9.02
CA LYS A 27 -3.06 -6.58 -9.61
C LYS A 27 -2.80 -5.83 -10.90
N GLU A 28 -3.54 -6.18 -11.92
CA GLU A 28 -3.48 -5.46 -13.19
C GLU A 28 -4.20 -4.12 -13.08
N LYS A 29 -4.05 -3.29 -14.10
CA LYS A 29 -4.75 -2.01 -14.20
C LYS A 29 -6.25 -2.22 -14.01
N SER A 30 -6.83 -1.54 -13.01
CA SER A 30 -8.23 -1.77 -12.59
C SER A 30 -8.68 -0.72 -11.57
N GLU A 31 -9.96 -0.75 -11.24
CA GLU A 31 -10.53 0.06 -10.16
C GLU A 31 -11.43 -0.83 -9.31
N PHE A 32 -11.35 -0.67 -7.99
CA PHE A 32 -12.19 -1.42 -7.06
C PHE A 32 -12.26 -0.74 -5.70
N ASP A 33 -13.34 -0.99 -4.97
CA ASP A 33 -13.48 -0.52 -3.60
C ASP A 33 -12.82 -1.51 -2.65
N TRP A 34 -12.24 -0.98 -1.57
CA TRP A 34 -11.56 -1.80 -0.58
C TRP A 34 -11.76 -1.23 0.82
N SER A 35 -11.77 -2.10 1.82
CA SER A 35 -11.81 -1.69 3.22
C SER A 35 -10.84 -2.54 4.02
N TYR A 36 -10.33 -1.96 5.11
CA TYR A 36 -9.32 -2.60 5.95
C TYR A 36 -9.89 -2.98 7.30
N ASP A 37 -9.85 -4.28 7.62
CA ASP A 37 -10.30 -4.80 8.92
C ASP A 37 -9.20 -4.79 9.96
N GLY A 38 -7.99 -4.49 9.56
CA GLY A 38 -6.81 -4.38 10.42
C GLY A 38 -5.78 -3.52 9.73
N ASP A 39 -4.69 -3.24 10.42
CA ASP A 39 -3.59 -2.48 9.83
C ASP A 39 -2.83 -3.35 8.83
N GLU A 40 -2.51 -2.79 7.67
CA GLU A 40 -1.69 -3.45 6.65
C GLU A 40 -0.50 -2.58 6.32
N GLN A 41 0.68 -3.19 6.23
CA GLN A 41 1.88 -2.52 5.74
C GLN A 41 2.26 -3.12 4.39
N CYS A 42 2.66 -2.27 3.46
CA CYS A 42 3.01 -2.66 2.09
C CYS A 42 4.29 -1.98 1.64
N LEU A 43 5.10 -2.70 0.86
CA LEU A 43 6.18 -2.09 0.08
C LEU A 43 5.82 -2.25 -1.39
N ILE A 44 5.69 -1.14 -2.10
CA ILE A 44 5.34 -1.16 -3.51
C ILE A 44 6.60 -1.42 -4.34
N LEU A 45 6.63 -2.55 -5.03
CA LEU A 45 7.77 -2.96 -5.85
C LEU A 45 7.64 -2.45 -7.27
N GLU A 46 6.42 -2.42 -7.81
CA GLU A 46 6.14 -1.96 -9.17
C GLU A 46 4.75 -1.36 -9.20
N GLY A 47 4.54 -0.38 -10.08
CA GLY A 47 3.22 0.14 -10.40
C GLY A 47 2.96 1.54 -9.91
N LYS A 48 1.74 1.98 -10.19
CA LYS A 48 1.25 3.31 -9.81
C LYS A 48 -0.22 3.19 -9.45
N ILE A 49 -0.58 3.69 -8.28
CA ILE A 49 -1.92 3.56 -7.72
C ILE A 49 -2.39 4.91 -7.19
N THR A 50 -3.67 5.22 -7.39
CA THR A 50 -4.33 6.30 -6.65
C THR A 50 -5.27 5.63 -5.66
N VAL A 51 -5.16 6.00 -4.39
CA VAL A 51 -6.08 5.55 -3.34
C VAL A 51 -6.96 6.74 -2.97
N LYS A 52 -8.25 6.63 -3.30
CA LYS A 52 -9.23 7.68 -3.00
C LYS A 52 -9.90 7.40 -1.67
N THR A 53 -9.88 8.39 -0.79
CA THR A 53 -10.53 8.31 0.52
C THR A 53 -11.41 9.53 0.73
N ASP A 54 -12.23 9.52 1.78
CA ASP A 54 -13.05 10.67 2.16
C ASP A 54 -12.21 11.83 2.71
N GLU A 55 -10.93 11.58 3.03
CA GLU A 55 -10.00 12.61 3.50
C GLU A 55 -9.09 13.13 2.37
N GLY A 56 -9.23 12.61 1.15
CA GLY A 56 -8.42 13.02 0.00
C GLY A 56 -7.84 11.83 -0.75
N ASP A 57 -7.11 12.15 -1.80
CA ASP A 57 -6.50 11.14 -2.68
C ASP A 57 -5.01 11.03 -2.40
N TYR A 58 -4.50 9.81 -2.48
CA TYR A 58 -3.08 9.51 -2.27
C TYR A 58 -2.51 8.87 -3.52
N GLU A 59 -1.42 9.44 -4.04
CA GLU A 59 -0.68 8.84 -5.15
C GLU A 59 0.44 7.97 -4.57
N ILE A 60 0.45 6.70 -4.94
CA ILE A 60 1.39 5.71 -4.44
C ILE A 60 2.14 5.12 -5.63
N VAL A 61 3.46 5.10 -5.53
CA VAL A 61 4.33 4.62 -6.62
C VAL A 61 5.36 3.63 -6.09
N ASN A 62 6.10 3.01 -7.00
CA ASN A 62 7.15 2.07 -6.62
C ASN A 62 8.16 2.72 -5.66
N GLY A 63 8.58 1.95 -4.68
CA GLY A 63 9.48 2.43 -3.62
C GLY A 63 8.77 2.95 -2.38
N ASP A 64 7.47 3.23 -2.47
CA ASP A 64 6.71 3.71 -1.31
C ASP A 64 6.45 2.58 -0.33
N PHE A 65 6.63 2.89 0.96
CA PHE A 65 6.22 2.04 2.06
C PHE A 65 4.94 2.64 2.64
N VAL A 66 3.86 1.89 2.60
CA VAL A 66 2.54 2.43 2.94
C VAL A 66 1.92 1.64 4.07
N THR A 67 1.40 2.36 5.07
CA THR A 67 0.61 1.76 6.13
C THR A 67 -0.84 2.18 5.95
N PHE A 68 -1.72 1.21 5.80
CA PHE A 68 -3.16 1.42 5.76
C PHE A 68 -3.73 1.01 7.11
N LYS A 69 -4.44 1.93 7.76
CA LYS A 69 -4.93 1.69 9.11
C LYS A 69 -6.32 1.05 9.09
N LYS A 70 -6.58 0.26 10.13
CA LYS A 70 -7.89 -0.38 10.35
C LYS A 70 -9.03 0.64 10.24
N GLY A 71 -10.08 0.25 9.55
CA GLY A 71 -11.27 1.07 9.38
C GLY A 71 -11.24 1.97 8.15
N LEU A 72 -10.13 1.99 7.42
CA LEU A 72 -10.06 2.74 6.17
C LEU A 72 -10.98 2.13 5.13
N LYS A 73 -11.80 2.96 4.50
CA LYS A 73 -12.60 2.61 3.32
C LYS A 73 -12.11 3.48 2.18
N CYS A 74 -11.80 2.87 1.08
CA CYS A 74 -11.16 3.58 -0.04
C CYS A 74 -11.52 2.95 -1.37
N ARG A 75 -11.16 3.65 -2.44
CA ARG A 75 -11.22 3.14 -3.79
C ARG A 75 -9.82 3.11 -4.35
N TRP A 76 -9.40 1.94 -4.78
CA TRP A 76 -8.11 1.74 -5.44
C TRP A 76 -8.26 1.94 -6.94
N ILE A 77 -7.41 2.79 -7.49
CA ILE A 77 -7.30 2.96 -8.93
C ILE A 77 -5.89 2.54 -9.31
N VAL A 78 -5.76 1.36 -9.88
CA VAL A 78 -4.47 0.83 -10.33
C VAL A 78 -4.22 1.38 -11.73
N LYS A 79 -3.35 2.38 -11.83
CA LYS A 79 -3.02 3.05 -13.10
C LYS A 79 -2.01 2.27 -13.92
N GLU A 80 -1.09 1.59 -13.24
CA GLU A 80 -0.10 0.69 -13.85
C GLU A 80 -0.06 -0.55 -12.98
N ALA A 81 0.07 -1.71 -13.59
CA ALA A 81 0.04 -2.98 -12.88
C ALA A 81 0.94 -2.94 -11.63
N VAL A 82 0.40 -3.35 -10.50
CA VAL A 82 1.05 -3.24 -9.19
C VAL A 82 1.58 -4.58 -8.72
N LYS A 83 2.74 -4.52 -8.06
CA LYS A 83 3.32 -5.64 -7.34
C LYS A 83 3.80 -5.10 -6.00
N LYS A 84 3.40 -5.76 -4.93
CA LYS A 84 3.77 -5.30 -3.58
C LYS A 84 4.02 -6.46 -2.65
N HIS A 85 4.90 -6.24 -1.66
CA HIS A 85 4.94 -7.05 -0.45
C HIS A 85 3.89 -6.51 0.51
N TYR A 86 3.23 -7.39 1.24
CA TYR A 86 2.22 -6.96 2.22
C TYR A 86 2.31 -7.78 3.51
N ASN A 87 1.89 -7.17 4.60
CA ASN A 87 1.84 -7.81 5.90
C ASN A 87 0.72 -7.18 6.73
N PHE A 88 -0.10 -8.01 7.34
CA PHE A 88 -1.12 -7.55 8.29
C PHE A 88 -0.55 -7.59 9.71
N ILE A 89 -0.79 -6.53 10.45
CA ILE A 89 -0.31 -6.40 11.82
C ILE A 89 -1.43 -6.29 12.84
#